data_30c0bf5dc383103ff11af5429fe9d1a5
#
_entry.id   30c0bf5dc383103ff11af5429fe9d1a5
#
_cell.length_a   1.000
_cell.length_b   1.000
_cell.length_c   1.000
_cell.angle_alpha   90.00
_cell.angle_beta   90.00
_cell.angle_gamma   90.00
#
_symmetry.space_group_name_H-M   'P 1'
#
loop_
_entity.id
_entity.type
_entity.pdbx_description
1 polymer ?
#
loop_
_entity_poly.entity_id
_entity_poly.type
_entity_poly.pdbx_seq_one_letter_code
_entity_poly.pdbx_strand_id
1 'polypeptide(L)'
;MTLNEKPDSSMKIEKTKTLPPAEGERRAMRGYMGQYERAGAAIYAELERGQLEWIGVADRSAGIADDLVLGFNGLIVGHQFKTSRFPGTFTVQTLLVGADGLLKPLVCAWQNLCSANPTSHVEIRLVVN
;
A
#
# COMPACT_ATOMS: atom_id res chain seq x y z
N MET A 1 25.89 63.85 15.98
CA MET A 1 24.69 63.24 16.59
C MET A 1 24.21 62.16 15.66
N THR A 2 24.55 60.99 15.99
CA THR A 2 24.21 59.79 15.22
C THR A 2 22.96 59.17 15.84
N LEU A 3 21.89 59.11 15.08
CA LEU A 3 20.67 58.42 15.42
C LEU A 3 20.85 56.93 15.16
N ASN A 4 20.67 56.20 16.23
CA ASN A 4 20.78 54.75 16.33
C ASN A 4 19.51 54.12 15.76
N GLU A 5 19.57 53.55 14.56
CA GLU A 5 18.50 52.74 14.02
C GLU A 5 18.61 51.32 14.59
N LYS A 6 17.58 50.96 15.32
CA LYS A 6 17.38 49.66 15.88
C LYS A 6 16.85 48.72 14.77
N PRO A 7 17.45 47.55 14.51
CA PRO A 7 16.86 46.60 13.57
C PRO A 7 15.63 45.97 14.15
N ASP A 8 14.52 46.16 13.49
CA ASP A 8 13.26 45.47 13.75
C ASP A 8 13.38 44.00 13.30
N SER A 9 13.68 43.16 14.25
CA SER A 9 13.65 41.70 14.05
C SER A 9 12.24 41.19 14.32
N SER A 10 11.35 41.42 13.37
CA SER A 10 10.07 40.71 13.36
C SER A 10 10.31 39.24 12.99
N MET A 11 10.61 38.47 13.99
CA MET A 11 10.69 37.02 13.94
C MET A 11 9.30 36.49 13.60
N LYS A 12 9.06 36.17 12.33
CA LYS A 12 7.89 35.42 11.89
C LYS A 12 7.96 34.05 12.53
N ILE A 13 7.24 33.88 13.61
CA ILE A 13 6.97 32.57 14.17
C ILE A 13 6.08 31.85 13.15
N GLU A 14 6.68 31.01 12.30
CA GLU A 14 5.94 30.02 11.54
C GLU A 14 5.20 29.14 12.57
N LYS A 15 3.89 29.34 12.64
CA LYS A 15 3.03 28.39 13.37
C LYS A 15 3.15 27.05 12.67
N THR A 16 4.03 26.20 13.16
CA THR A 16 4.03 24.78 12.84
C THR A 16 2.63 24.26 13.15
N LYS A 17 1.91 23.92 12.10
CA LYS A 17 0.56 23.37 12.18
C LYS A 17 0.65 22.01 12.83
N THR A 18 0.66 21.99 14.17
CA THR A 18 0.65 20.74 14.92
C THR A 18 -0.65 20.01 14.58
N LEU A 19 -0.52 18.79 14.04
CA LEU A 19 -1.67 17.95 13.78
C LEU A 19 -2.39 17.62 15.11
N PRO A 20 -3.72 17.51 15.11
CA PRO A 20 -4.47 17.09 16.30
C PRO A 20 -3.92 15.79 16.86
N PRO A 21 -3.98 15.56 18.18
CA PRO A 21 -3.58 14.31 18.79
C PRO A 21 -4.27 13.12 18.11
N ALA A 22 -3.52 12.04 17.90
CA ALA A 22 -3.98 10.80 17.24
C ALA A 22 -4.40 10.92 15.76
N GLU A 23 -4.13 12.03 15.07
CA GLU A 23 -4.46 12.14 13.64
C GLU A 23 -3.64 11.16 12.78
N GLY A 24 -2.39 10.90 13.15
CA GLY A 24 -1.57 9.88 12.49
C GLY A 24 -2.17 8.49 12.61
N GLU A 25 -2.63 8.12 13.79
CA GLU A 25 -3.30 6.85 14.05
C GLU A 25 -4.61 6.73 13.27
N ARG A 26 -5.43 7.78 13.26
CA ARG A 26 -6.70 7.80 12.51
C ARG A 26 -6.49 7.64 11.01
N ARG A 27 -5.42 8.23 10.46
CA ARG A 27 -5.06 8.07 9.03
C ARG A 27 -4.60 6.64 8.74
N ALA A 28 -3.77 6.07 9.61
CA ALA A 28 -3.33 4.69 9.49
C ALA A 28 -4.51 3.72 9.56
N MET A 29 -5.39 3.87 10.54
CA MET A 29 -6.60 3.05 10.68
C MET A 29 -7.50 3.11 9.46
N ARG A 30 -7.74 4.30 8.90
CA ARG A 30 -8.53 4.44 7.66
C ARG A 30 -7.90 3.71 6.47
N GLY A 31 -6.58 3.74 6.36
CA GLY A 31 -5.86 2.99 5.33
C GLY A 31 -6.02 1.48 5.51
N TYR A 32 -5.83 0.98 6.72
CA TYR A 32 -5.96 -0.44 7.03
C TYR A 32 -7.40 -0.95 6.85
N MET A 33 -8.40 -0.19 7.26
CA MET A 33 -9.80 -0.62 7.10
C MET A 33 -10.15 -0.82 5.63
N GLY A 34 -9.76 0.09 4.74
CA GLY A 34 -9.98 -0.09 3.30
C GLY A 34 -9.30 -1.33 2.73
N GLN A 35 -8.10 -1.66 3.21
CA GLN A 35 -7.41 -2.89 2.82
C GLN A 35 -8.13 -4.13 3.33
N TYR A 36 -8.56 -4.13 4.58
CA TYR A 36 -9.28 -5.27 5.18
C TYR A 36 -10.64 -5.51 4.52
N GLU A 37 -11.38 -4.47 4.18
CA GLU A 37 -12.65 -4.62 3.46
C GLU A 37 -12.46 -5.29 2.09
N ARG A 38 -11.42 -4.88 1.36
CA ARG A 38 -11.09 -5.46 0.05
C ARG A 38 -10.56 -6.88 0.16
N ALA A 39 -9.70 -7.14 1.14
CA ALA A 39 -9.22 -8.48 1.43
C ALA A 39 -10.39 -9.40 1.80
N GLY A 40 -11.29 -8.94 2.65
CA GLY A 40 -12.51 -9.67 3.01
C GLY A 40 -13.37 -9.99 1.79
N ALA A 41 -13.63 -9.01 0.93
CA ALA A 41 -14.41 -9.22 -0.29
C ALA A 41 -13.75 -10.24 -1.24
N ALA A 42 -12.42 -10.17 -1.41
CA ALA A 42 -11.67 -11.12 -2.24
C ALA A 42 -11.75 -12.55 -1.67
N ILE A 43 -11.59 -12.69 -0.35
CA ILE A 43 -11.70 -13.98 0.35
C ILE A 43 -13.10 -14.56 0.18
N TYR A 44 -14.14 -13.78 0.42
CA TYR A 44 -15.54 -14.24 0.27
C TYR A 44 -15.83 -14.72 -1.14
N ALA A 45 -15.41 -13.97 -2.16
CA ALA A 45 -15.61 -14.36 -3.55
C ALA A 45 -14.95 -15.72 -3.87
N GLU A 46 -13.78 -16.00 -3.32
CA GLU A 46 -13.09 -17.27 -3.56
C GLU A 46 -13.64 -18.41 -2.71
N LEU A 47 -14.13 -18.12 -1.50
CA LEU A 47 -14.83 -19.12 -0.68
C LEU A 47 -16.11 -19.63 -1.38
N GLU A 48 -16.88 -18.75 -2.02
CA GLU A 48 -18.05 -19.14 -2.80
C GLU A 48 -17.70 -20.06 -3.97
N ARG A 49 -16.52 -19.89 -4.56
CA ARG A 49 -16.03 -20.78 -5.63
C ARG A 49 -15.55 -22.14 -5.12
N GLY A 50 -15.30 -22.27 -3.82
CA GLY A 50 -14.94 -23.53 -3.16
C GLY A 50 -13.56 -24.08 -3.49
N GLN A 51 -12.63 -23.27 -4.01
CA GLN A 51 -11.29 -23.72 -4.42
C GLN A 51 -10.16 -23.14 -3.56
N LEU A 52 -10.49 -22.28 -2.61
CA LEU A 52 -9.51 -21.65 -1.73
C LEU A 52 -8.97 -22.66 -0.70
N GLU A 53 -7.66 -22.85 -0.65
CA GLU A 53 -6.99 -23.77 0.27
C GLU A 53 -6.41 -23.06 1.50
N TRP A 54 -5.79 -21.90 1.30
CA TRP A 54 -5.18 -21.14 2.38
C TRP A 54 -5.15 -19.63 2.10
N ILE A 55 -4.97 -18.87 3.17
CA ILE A 55 -4.93 -17.42 3.15
C ILE A 55 -3.69 -16.96 3.92
N GLY A 56 -2.94 -16.02 3.36
CA GLY A 56 -1.87 -15.28 4.04
C GLY A 56 -2.22 -13.80 4.09
N VAL A 57 -2.06 -13.19 5.25
CA VAL A 57 -2.23 -11.74 5.44
C VAL A 57 -0.94 -11.18 6.00
N ALA A 58 -0.45 -10.09 5.41
CA ALA A 58 0.82 -9.46 5.75
C ALA A 58 2.00 -10.47 5.71
N ASP A 59 2.02 -11.30 4.69
CA ASP A 59 3.06 -12.33 4.50
C ASP A 59 4.34 -11.70 3.96
N ARG A 60 5.38 -11.66 4.78
CA ARG A 60 6.67 -11.07 4.41
C ARG A 60 7.33 -11.74 3.19
N SER A 61 7.04 -13.00 2.92
CA SER A 61 7.58 -13.72 1.76
C SER A 61 7.03 -13.18 0.44
N ALA A 62 5.88 -12.56 0.46
CA ALA A 62 5.23 -11.96 -0.70
C ALA A 62 5.74 -10.55 -1.07
N GLY A 63 6.70 -9.98 -0.31
CA GLY A 63 7.22 -8.66 -0.54
C GLY A 63 6.13 -7.60 -0.52
N ILE A 64 6.05 -6.77 -1.56
CA ILE A 64 5.01 -5.72 -1.64
C ILE A 64 3.60 -6.28 -1.90
N ALA A 65 3.47 -7.52 -2.36
CA ALA A 65 2.17 -8.17 -2.58
C ALA A 65 1.69 -8.91 -1.31
N ASP A 66 2.02 -8.37 -0.15
CA ASP A 66 1.80 -8.97 1.16
C ASP A 66 0.42 -8.66 1.78
N ASP A 67 -0.33 -7.74 1.21
CA ASP A 67 -1.64 -7.34 1.76
C ASP A 67 -2.59 -8.54 1.86
N LEU A 68 -2.61 -9.39 0.85
CA LEU A 68 -3.36 -10.64 0.84
C LEU A 68 -2.72 -11.63 -0.14
N VAL A 69 -2.45 -12.83 0.33
CA VAL A 69 -2.05 -13.96 -0.53
C VAL A 69 -3.10 -15.05 -0.43
N LEU A 70 -3.58 -15.51 -1.57
CA LEU A 70 -4.55 -16.61 -1.66
C LEU A 70 -3.89 -17.81 -2.33
N GLY A 71 -4.01 -18.96 -1.71
CA GLY A 71 -3.51 -20.24 -2.22
C GLY A 71 -4.61 -21.16 -2.68
N PHE A 72 -4.42 -21.72 -3.87
CA PHE A 72 -5.29 -22.68 -4.52
C PHE A 72 -4.45 -23.89 -4.96
N ASN A 73 -5.11 -24.94 -5.43
CA ASN A 73 -4.39 -26.07 -6.01
C ASN A 73 -3.58 -25.63 -7.24
N GLY A 74 -2.27 -25.57 -7.09
CA GLY A 74 -1.34 -25.20 -8.17
C GLY A 74 -1.34 -23.71 -8.56
N LEU A 75 -2.03 -22.83 -7.82
CA LEU A 75 -2.08 -21.39 -8.08
C LEU A 75 -1.92 -20.60 -6.78
N ILE A 76 -1.09 -19.57 -6.82
CA ILE A 76 -0.93 -18.60 -5.74
C ILE A 76 -1.18 -17.20 -6.31
N VAL A 77 -2.00 -16.42 -5.62
CA VAL A 77 -2.34 -15.06 -6.02
C VAL A 77 -1.99 -14.08 -4.90
N GLY A 78 -0.98 -13.24 -5.14
CA GLY A 78 -0.61 -12.13 -4.26
C GLY A 78 -1.36 -10.86 -4.64
N HIS A 79 -1.86 -10.13 -3.65
CA HIS A 79 -2.59 -8.89 -3.84
C HIS A 79 -1.87 -7.73 -3.17
N GLN A 80 -1.71 -6.64 -3.89
CA GLN A 80 -1.38 -5.33 -3.34
C GLN A 80 -2.57 -4.41 -3.51
N PHE A 81 -3.07 -3.86 -2.42
CA PHE A 81 -4.15 -2.88 -2.43
C PHE A 81 -3.58 -1.47 -2.36
N LYS A 82 -3.94 -0.64 -3.33
CA LYS A 82 -3.66 0.79 -3.32
C LYS A 82 -4.98 1.55 -3.23
N THR A 83 -5.23 2.10 -2.05
CA THR A 83 -6.41 2.94 -1.80
C THR A 83 -6.00 4.40 -1.89
N SER A 84 -6.70 5.17 -2.71
CA SER A 84 -6.56 6.62 -2.78
C SER A 84 -7.80 7.29 -2.21
N ARG A 85 -7.61 8.41 -1.52
CA ARG A 85 -8.71 9.29 -1.12
C ARG A 85 -9.45 9.86 -2.33
N PHE A 86 -8.75 9.95 -3.46
CA PHE A 86 -9.26 10.49 -4.72
C PHE A 86 -9.15 9.41 -5.79
N PRO A 87 -10.22 8.65 -6.05
CA PRO A 87 -10.25 7.64 -7.09
C PRO A 87 -9.87 8.22 -8.46
N GLY A 88 -9.18 7.45 -9.28
CA GLY A 88 -8.76 7.86 -10.63
C GLY A 88 -7.44 8.61 -10.72
N THR A 89 -6.72 8.81 -9.62
CA THR A 89 -5.37 9.43 -9.62
C THR A 89 -4.25 8.46 -9.96
N PHE A 90 -4.53 7.16 -9.99
CA PHE A 90 -3.55 6.13 -10.33
C PHE A 90 -3.46 5.96 -11.84
N THR A 91 -2.28 6.20 -12.41
CA THR A 91 -2.02 6.11 -13.85
C THR A 91 -0.96 5.05 -14.15
N VAL A 92 -0.89 4.60 -15.42
CA VAL A 92 0.18 3.70 -15.88
C VAL A 92 1.55 4.33 -15.65
N GLN A 93 1.67 5.64 -15.79
CA GLN A 93 2.90 6.36 -15.53
C GLN A 93 3.33 6.26 -14.05
N THR A 94 2.39 6.34 -13.12
CA THR A 94 2.65 6.11 -11.68
C THR A 94 3.18 4.70 -11.42
N LEU A 95 2.72 3.71 -12.19
CA LEU A 95 3.20 2.33 -12.10
C LEU A 95 4.64 2.19 -12.57
N LEU A 96 5.02 2.88 -13.65
CA LEU A 96 6.27 2.65 -14.35
C LEU A 96 7.42 3.57 -13.95
N VAL A 97 7.13 4.79 -13.50
CA VAL A 97 8.13 5.88 -13.40
C VAL A 97 8.28 6.41 -11.99
N GLY A 98 9.53 6.73 -11.61
CA GLY A 98 9.90 7.43 -10.38
C GLY A 98 10.33 6.51 -9.23
N ALA A 99 10.72 7.15 -8.11
CA ALA A 99 11.14 6.45 -6.88
C ALA A 99 10.01 5.61 -6.27
N ASP A 100 8.77 5.98 -6.55
CA ASP A 100 7.54 5.32 -6.06
C ASP A 100 6.94 4.37 -7.11
N GLY A 101 7.67 4.05 -8.18
CA GLY A 101 7.22 3.10 -9.20
C GLY A 101 6.97 1.72 -8.60
N LEU A 102 5.79 1.15 -8.87
CA LEU A 102 5.36 -0.12 -8.28
C LEU A 102 5.79 -1.35 -9.10
N LEU A 103 6.12 -1.19 -10.37
CA LEU A 103 6.38 -2.32 -11.26
C LEU A 103 7.56 -3.16 -10.77
N LYS A 104 8.69 -2.55 -10.46
CA LYS A 104 9.87 -3.28 -9.99
C LYS A 104 9.63 -4.03 -8.68
N PRO A 105 9.05 -3.41 -7.62
CA PRO A 105 8.68 -4.13 -6.41
C PRO A 105 7.68 -5.27 -6.65
N LEU A 106 6.71 -5.11 -7.54
CA LEU A 106 5.76 -6.17 -7.89
C LEU A 106 6.42 -7.35 -8.60
N VAL A 107 7.36 -7.09 -9.51
CA VAL A 107 8.14 -8.15 -10.17
C VAL A 107 9.01 -8.90 -9.15
N CYS A 108 9.65 -8.19 -8.22
CA CYS A 108 10.40 -8.82 -7.13
C CYS A 108 9.51 -9.70 -6.25
N ALA A 109 8.32 -9.22 -5.90
CA ALA A 109 7.34 -9.99 -5.13
C ALA A 109 6.92 -11.28 -5.88
N TRP A 110 6.66 -11.17 -7.16
CA TRP A 110 6.35 -12.32 -8.01
C TRP A 110 7.49 -13.33 -8.03
N GLN A 111 8.72 -12.88 -8.23
CA GLN A 111 9.91 -13.76 -8.22
C GLN A 111 10.09 -14.47 -6.88
N ASN A 112 9.88 -13.77 -5.76
CA ASN A 112 9.97 -14.35 -4.42
C ASN A 112 8.91 -15.44 -4.22
N LEU A 113 7.66 -15.18 -4.62
CA LEU A 113 6.59 -16.17 -4.52
C LEU A 113 6.82 -17.38 -5.44
N CYS A 114 7.33 -17.17 -6.65
CA CYS A 114 7.71 -18.26 -7.55
C CYS A 114 8.81 -19.13 -6.94
N SER A 115 9.82 -18.51 -6.34
CA SER A 115 10.95 -19.23 -5.71
C SER A 115 10.51 -20.04 -4.49
N ALA A 116 9.58 -19.48 -3.69
CA ALA A 116 9.03 -20.15 -2.52
C ALA A 116 8.05 -21.29 -2.88
N ASN A 117 7.47 -21.25 -4.08
CA ASN A 117 6.42 -22.16 -4.53
C ASN A 117 6.70 -22.68 -5.95
N PRO A 118 7.76 -23.48 -6.16
CA PRO A 118 8.27 -23.80 -7.50
C PRO A 118 7.32 -24.65 -8.35
N THR A 119 6.33 -25.28 -7.72
CA THR A 119 5.34 -26.14 -8.40
C THR A 119 4.01 -25.45 -8.67
N SER A 120 3.86 -24.20 -8.24
CA SER A 120 2.63 -23.43 -8.39
C SER A 120 2.79 -22.35 -9.45
N HIS A 121 1.72 -22.07 -10.17
CA HIS A 121 1.59 -20.83 -10.93
C HIS A 121 1.41 -19.65 -9.98
N VAL A 122 2.06 -18.53 -10.24
CA VAL A 122 1.99 -17.34 -9.38
C VAL A 122 1.46 -16.16 -10.18
N GLU A 123 0.44 -15.52 -9.64
CA GLU A 123 -0.11 -14.25 -10.13
C GLU A 123 0.09 -13.16 -9.10
N ILE A 124 0.32 -11.93 -9.55
CA ILE A 124 0.28 -10.73 -8.72
C ILE A 124 -0.81 -9.81 -9.24
N ARG A 125 -1.64 -9.35 -8.33
CA ARG A 125 -2.73 -8.42 -8.63
C ARG A 125 -2.54 -7.11 -7.89
N LEU A 126 -2.48 -6.02 -8.65
CA LEU A 126 -2.56 -4.67 -8.11
C LEU A 126 -4.01 -4.22 -8.18
N VAL A 127 -4.61 -3.98 -7.02
CA VAL A 127 -5.99 -3.54 -6.89
C VAL A 127 -6.01 -2.07 -6.49
N VAL A 128 -6.56 -1.24 -7.34
CA VAL A 128 -6.68 0.22 -7.15
C VAL A 128 -8.15 0.63 -7.13
N ASN A 129 -8.47 1.74 -6.43
CA ASN A 129 -9.83 2.30 -6.40
C ASN A 129 -9.95 3.52 -7.30
#